data_0964d093033c4e42f6272da43a5c80bf
#
_entry.id   0964d093033c4e42f6272da43a5c80bf
#
_cell.length_a   1.000
_cell.length_b   1.000
_cell.length_c   1.000
_cell.angle_alpha   90.00
_cell.angle_beta   90.00
_cell.angle_gamma   90.00
#
_symmetry.space_group_name_H-M   'P 1'
#
loop_
_entity.id
_entity.type
_entity.pdbx_description
1 polymer ?
#
loop_
_entity_poly.entity_id
_entity_poly.type
_entity_poly.pdbx_seq_one_letter_code
_entity_poly.pdbx_strand_id
1 'polypeptide(L)'
;MEESNQNVKVVIPEKKSFSKEWASDQKAFKGVPWGKAMMWIFLVSDTFVFSIFLISYMTVRFSTKSEWPNPSEVFGLHVGHYNVPLLLIAIMTFILITSSGTMALAVKYGYEKNRKMCGYLMLATAVFGASFVGMQAFEWTKLIMEGVRPWENPFGAPQFGSIFFMITGFHGTHVTIGVIFLFIMTRKVFRGDFDTGKRGFFTSQKSNYEA
;
A
#
# COMPACT_ATOMS: atom_id res chain seq x y z
N MET A 1 -66.65 -26.55 25.50
CA MET A 1 -66.07 -25.25 25.29
C MET A 1 -64.60 -25.33 25.76
N GLU A 2 -63.70 -25.64 24.82
CA GLU A 2 -62.28 -25.74 25.06
C GLU A 2 -61.66 -24.46 24.59
N GLU A 3 -61.19 -23.62 25.50
CA GLU A 3 -60.42 -22.40 25.19
C GLU A 3 -59.04 -22.80 24.73
N SER A 4 -58.79 -22.60 23.46
CA SER A 4 -57.48 -22.72 22.81
C SER A 4 -56.55 -21.60 23.28
N ASN A 5 -55.69 -21.92 24.22
CA ASN A 5 -54.67 -21.01 24.72
C ASN A 5 -53.50 -20.95 23.71
N GLN A 6 -53.63 -20.06 22.74
CA GLN A 6 -52.55 -19.75 21.78
C GLN A 6 -51.47 -18.94 22.50
N ASN A 7 -50.41 -19.62 22.93
CA ASN A 7 -49.18 -18.99 23.39
C ASN A 7 -48.54 -18.22 22.22
N VAL A 8 -48.85 -16.95 22.08
CA VAL A 8 -48.15 -16.01 21.19
C VAL A 8 -46.74 -15.86 21.74
N LYS A 9 -45.77 -16.56 21.16
CA LYS A 9 -44.35 -16.31 21.40
C LYS A 9 -44.05 -14.92 20.87
N VAL A 10 -43.97 -13.94 21.76
CA VAL A 10 -43.42 -12.61 21.45
C VAL A 10 -41.96 -12.82 21.10
N VAL A 11 -41.64 -12.80 19.80
CA VAL A 11 -40.27 -12.82 19.31
C VAL A 11 -39.69 -11.41 19.61
N ILE A 12 -39.02 -11.30 20.76
CA ILE A 12 -38.23 -10.10 21.08
C ILE A 12 -37.12 -10.03 20.03
N PRO A 13 -37.05 -8.94 19.21
CA PRO A 13 -35.97 -8.82 18.25
C PRO A 13 -34.61 -8.76 19.00
N GLU A 14 -33.78 -9.78 18.76
CA GLU A 14 -32.45 -9.87 19.32
C GLU A 14 -31.70 -8.57 18.97
N LYS A 15 -31.34 -7.80 20.00
CA LYS A 15 -30.60 -6.54 19.85
C LYS A 15 -29.28 -6.83 19.13
N LYS A 16 -29.24 -6.65 17.82
CA LYS A 16 -28.04 -6.88 17.01
C LYS A 16 -26.92 -6.05 17.60
N SER A 17 -25.88 -6.71 18.11
CA SER A 17 -24.69 -6.03 18.59
C SER A 17 -24.11 -5.16 17.48
N PHE A 18 -23.76 -3.91 17.79
CA PHE A 18 -23.17 -2.93 16.86
C PHE A 18 -22.00 -3.51 16.05
N SER A 19 -21.25 -4.45 16.62
CA SER A 19 -20.18 -5.20 15.93
C SER A 19 -20.69 -6.19 14.85
N LYS A 20 -21.95 -6.68 14.94
CA LYS A 20 -22.58 -7.50 13.90
C LYS A 20 -23.12 -6.69 12.74
N GLU A 21 -23.49 -5.43 12.96
CA GLU A 21 -23.92 -4.52 11.89
C GLU A 21 -22.76 -4.07 11.00
N TRP A 22 -21.55 -4.06 11.55
CA TRP A 22 -20.31 -3.85 10.79
C TRP A 22 -19.79 -5.11 10.08
N ALA A 23 -20.35 -6.29 10.39
CA ALA A 23 -20.13 -7.49 9.59
C ALA A 23 -20.85 -7.29 8.25
N SER A 24 -20.10 -6.95 7.21
CA SER A 24 -20.60 -6.67 5.88
C SER A 24 -21.55 -7.75 5.40
N ASP A 25 -22.67 -7.34 4.85
CA ASP A 25 -23.55 -8.23 4.12
C ASP A 25 -22.83 -8.68 2.82
N GLN A 26 -22.22 -9.87 2.88
CA GLN A 26 -21.54 -10.46 1.72
C GLN A 26 -22.48 -10.67 0.54
N LYS A 27 -23.81 -10.71 0.77
CA LYS A 27 -24.82 -10.82 -0.28
C LYS A 27 -24.89 -9.55 -1.13
N ALA A 28 -24.65 -8.37 -0.55
CA ALA A 28 -24.61 -7.09 -1.29
C ALA A 28 -23.50 -7.05 -2.35
N PHE A 29 -22.37 -7.73 -2.11
CA PHE A 29 -21.23 -7.81 -3.02
C PHE A 29 -21.13 -9.15 -3.76
N LYS A 30 -22.24 -9.90 -3.91
CA LYS A 30 -22.29 -11.17 -4.65
C LYS A 30 -21.21 -12.18 -4.20
N GLY A 31 -20.92 -12.26 -2.90
CA GLY A 31 -19.94 -13.20 -2.33
C GLY A 31 -18.49 -12.68 -2.34
N VAL A 32 -18.22 -11.45 -2.72
CA VAL A 32 -16.87 -10.86 -2.60
C VAL A 32 -16.59 -10.54 -1.13
N PRO A 33 -15.45 -11.00 -0.55
CA PRO A 33 -15.07 -10.67 0.81
C PRO A 33 -14.91 -9.14 0.98
N TRP A 34 -15.43 -8.60 2.08
CA TRP A 34 -15.39 -7.16 2.35
C TRP A 34 -13.99 -6.55 2.29
N GLY A 35 -12.98 -7.25 2.82
CA GLY A 35 -11.60 -6.80 2.75
C GLY A 35 -11.09 -6.60 1.31
N LYS A 36 -11.54 -7.44 0.37
CA LYS A 36 -11.21 -7.29 -1.05
C LYS A 36 -11.91 -6.08 -1.66
N ALA A 37 -13.18 -5.86 -1.34
CA ALA A 37 -13.93 -4.68 -1.80
C ALA A 37 -13.32 -3.38 -1.27
N MET A 38 -12.98 -3.31 0.02
CA MET A 38 -12.31 -2.16 0.63
C MET A 38 -10.94 -1.87 0.00
N MET A 39 -10.16 -2.91 -0.35
CA MET A 39 -8.90 -2.73 -1.04
C MET A 39 -9.11 -2.11 -2.44
N TRP A 40 -10.13 -2.50 -3.17
CA TRP A 40 -10.46 -1.89 -4.46
C TRP A 40 -10.81 -0.40 -4.34
N ILE A 41 -11.65 -0.07 -3.35
CA ILE A 41 -12.02 1.33 -3.07
C ILE A 41 -10.77 2.14 -2.70
N PHE A 42 -9.90 1.59 -1.86
CA PHE A 42 -8.63 2.21 -1.47
C PHE A 42 -7.75 2.48 -2.70
N LEU A 43 -7.54 1.50 -3.58
CA LEU A 43 -6.71 1.65 -4.79
C LEU A 43 -7.27 2.71 -5.75
N VAL A 44 -8.60 2.75 -5.92
CA VAL A 44 -9.24 3.77 -6.75
C VAL A 44 -9.04 5.16 -6.14
N SER A 45 -9.27 5.32 -4.84
CA SER A 45 -9.03 6.58 -4.11
C SER A 45 -7.57 7.03 -4.24
N ASP A 46 -6.63 6.12 -4.06
CA ASP A 46 -5.19 6.39 -4.18
C ASP A 46 -4.82 6.86 -5.59
N THR A 47 -5.38 6.22 -6.62
CA THR A 47 -5.20 6.64 -8.02
C THR A 47 -5.65 8.08 -8.24
N PHE A 48 -6.78 8.51 -7.68
CA PHE A 48 -7.24 9.90 -7.78
C PHE A 48 -6.28 10.87 -7.09
N VAL A 49 -5.83 10.56 -5.88
CA VAL A 49 -4.91 11.42 -5.11
C VAL A 49 -3.59 11.62 -5.85
N PHE A 50 -2.97 10.54 -6.33
CA PHE A 50 -1.71 10.65 -7.08
C PHE A 50 -1.90 11.32 -8.45
N SER A 51 -3.03 11.13 -9.11
CA SER A 51 -3.34 11.85 -10.35
C SER A 51 -3.41 13.37 -10.13
N ILE A 52 -3.99 13.83 -9.04
CA ILE A 52 -4.02 15.24 -8.67
C ILE A 52 -2.61 15.79 -8.47
N PHE A 53 -1.74 15.07 -7.78
CA PHE A 53 -0.35 15.47 -7.60
C PHE A 53 0.42 15.58 -8.93
N LEU A 54 0.26 14.61 -9.84
CA LEU A 54 0.90 14.64 -11.15
C LEU A 54 0.37 15.78 -12.03
N ILE A 55 -0.92 16.04 -12.03
CA ILE A 55 -1.53 17.16 -12.74
C ILE A 55 -0.98 18.49 -12.17
N SER A 56 -0.91 18.61 -10.86
CA SER A 56 -0.35 19.79 -10.20
C SER A 56 1.12 20.00 -10.61
N TYR A 57 1.92 18.94 -10.66
CA TYR A 57 3.30 19.00 -11.15
C TYR A 57 3.37 19.52 -12.57
N MET A 58 2.56 18.99 -13.48
CA MET A 58 2.53 19.44 -14.87
C MET A 58 2.08 20.89 -14.99
N THR A 59 1.04 21.27 -14.25
CA THR A 59 0.52 22.65 -14.25
C THR A 59 1.58 23.65 -13.82
N VAL A 60 2.29 23.37 -12.73
CA VAL A 60 3.37 24.25 -12.24
C VAL A 60 4.53 24.28 -13.21
N ARG A 61 4.92 23.15 -13.79
CA ARG A 61 5.98 23.08 -14.79
C ARG A 61 5.69 23.96 -16.01
N PHE A 62 4.44 23.96 -16.52
CA PHE A 62 4.05 24.77 -17.67
C PHE A 62 3.82 26.25 -17.34
N SER A 63 3.41 26.57 -16.10
CA SER A 63 3.19 27.96 -15.68
C SER A 63 4.46 28.68 -15.27
N THR A 64 5.53 27.96 -14.96
CA THR A 64 6.80 28.55 -14.50
C THR A 64 7.60 29.07 -15.69
N LYS A 65 7.98 30.37 -15.63
CA LYS A 65 8.76 31.07 -16.67
C LYS A 65 10.26 30.82 -16.54
N SER A 66 10.75 30.44 -15.36
CA SER A 66 12.15 30.09 -15.11
C SER A 66 12.45 28.71 -15.69
N GLU A 67 13.72 28.52 -16.07
CA GLU A 67 14.19 27.26 -16.63
C GLU A 67 13.94 26.10 -15.66
N TRP A 68 13.28 25.03 -16.16
CA TRP A 68 12.96 23.86 -15.35
C TRP A 68 14.20 22.96 -15.24
N PRO A 69 14.56 22.49 -14.03
CA PRO A 69 15.78 21.72 -13.83
C PRO A 69 15.84 20.47 -14.71
N ASN A 70 17.02 20.19 -15.24
CA ASN A 70 17.25 18.97 -16.02
C ASN A 70 17.35 17.77 -15.07
N PRO A 71 16.49 16.72 -15.20
CA PRO A 71 16.50 15.55 -14.31
C PRO A 71 17.86 14.84 -14.24
N SER A 72 18.63 14.86 -15.33
CA SER A 72 19.96 14.22 -15.39
C SER A 72 21.00 14.93 -14.52
N GLU A 73 20.83 16.21 -14.27
CA GLU A 73 21.71 17.01 -13.43
C GLU A 73 21.32 16.89 -11.95
N VAL A 74 20.01 16.97 -11.67
CA VAL A 74 19.47 16.91 -10.30
C VAL A 74 19.66 15.52 -9.69
N PHE A 75 19.42 14.45 -10.45
CA PHE A 75 19.50 13.07 -9.99
C PHE A 75 20.80 12.35 -10.38
N GLY A 76 21.82 13.08 -10.82
CA GLY A 76 23.13 12.52 -11.12
C GLY A 76 23.80 11.93 -9.88
N LEU A 77 24.21 10.67 -9.93
CA LEU A 77 25.03 10.05 -8.90
C LEU A 77 26.51 10.16 -9.29
N HIS A 78 27.32 10.85 -8.48
CA HIS A 78 28.75 10.90 -8.67
C HIS A 78 29.39 9.67 -8.03
N VAL A 79 29.79 8.69 -8.86
CA VAL A 79 30.53 7.52 -8.40
C VAL A 79 31.99 7.64 -8.89
N GLY A 80 32.87 8.19 -8.04
CA GLY A 80 34.25 8.45 -8.40
C GLY A 80 34.38 9.46 -9.56
N HIS A 81 34.94 9.02 -10.69
CA HIS A 81 35.10 9.85 -11.90
C HIS A 81 33.94 9.78 -12.91
N TYR A 82 32.92 8.96 -12.63
CA TYR A 82 31.78 8.78 -13.54
C TYR A 82 30.51 9.41 -12.96
N ASN A 83 29.90 10.27 -13.75
CA ASN A 83 28.53 10.73 -13.49
C ASN A 83 27.56 9.74 -14.11
N VAL A 84 26.83 8.99 -13.29
CA VAL A 84 25.81 8.06 -13.76
C VAL A 84 24.44 8.66 -13.42
N PRO A 85 23.84 9.39 -14.38
CA PRO A 85 22.54 9.98 -14.16
C PRO A 85 21.49 8.87 -14.00
N LEU A 86 20.56 9.09 -13.10
CA LEU A 86 19.36 8.23 -12.91
C LEU A 86 19.64 6.78 -12.48
N LEU A 87 20.90 6.38 -12.19
CA LEU A 87 21.22 5.01 -11.79
C LEU A 87 20.46 4.58 -10.53
N LEU A 88 20.41 5.46 -9.52
CA LEU A 88 19.71 5.17 -8.27
C LEU A 88 18.22 4.91 -8.51
N ILE A 89 17.58 5.73 -9.33
CA ILE A 89 16.16 5.58 -9.70
C ILE A 89 15.92 4.27 -10.43
N ALA A 90 16.85 3.88 -11.35
CA ALA A 90 16.75 2.60 -12.05
C ALA A 90 16.83 1.41 -11.08
N ILE A 91 17.76 1.44 -10.11
CA ILE A 91 17.87 0.40 -9.08
C ILE A 91 16.61 0.35 -8.22
N MET A 92 16.10 1.50 -7.78
CA MET A 92 14.87 1.58 -6.99
C MET A 92 13.67 0.98 -7.75
N THR A 93 13.54 1.26 -9.05
CA THR A 93 12.50 0.70 -9.91
C THR A 93 12.63 -0.81 -10.02
N PHE A 94 13.85 -1.32 -10.22
CA PHE A 94 14.10 -2.77 -10.30
C PHE A 94 13.74 -3.49 -9.00
N ILE A 95 14.07 -2.90 -7.85
CA ILE A 95 13.69 -3.44 -6.53
C ILE A 95 12.17 -3.50 -6.37
N LEU A 96 11.44 -2.46 -6.80
CA LEU A 96 9.97 -2.45 -6.74
C LEU A 96 9.34 -3.52 -7.61
N ILE A 97 9.84 -3.71 -8.85
CA ILE A 97 9.35 -4.76 -9.75
C ILE A 97 9.59 -6.14 -9.14
N THR A 98 10.79 -6.38 -8.60
CA THR A 98 11.14 -7.63 -7.93
C THR A 98 10.28 -7.87 -6.69
N SER A 99 10.05 -6.85 -5.89
CA SER A 99 9.16 -6.88 -4.73
C SER A 99 7.72 -7.26 -5.09
N SER A 100 7.21 -6.74 -6.19
CA SER A 100 5.88 -7.11 -6.71
C SER A 100 5.82 -8.59 -7.09
N GLY A 101 6.85 -9.12 -7.76
CA GLY A 101 6.97 -10.53 -8.09
C GLY A 101 7.00 -11.44 -6.84
N THR A 102 7.78 -11.08 -5.81
CA THR A 102 7.84 -11.85 -4.57
C THR A 102 6.50 -11.85 -3.83
N MET A 103 5.77 -10.74 -3.85
CA MET A 103 4.44 -10.68 -3.23
C MET A 103 3.42 -11.54 -3.98
N ALA A 104 3.44 -11.56 -5.32
CA ALA A 104 2.57 -12.42 -6.13
C ALA A 104 2.81 -13.91 -5.82
N LEU A 105 4.08 -14.31 -5.69
CA LEU A 105 4.44 -15.67 -5.28
C LEU A 105 4.00 -15.98 -3.84
N ALA A 106 4.12 -15.02 -2.91
CA ALA A 106 3.65 -15.18 -1.54
C ALA A 106 2.15 -15.50 -1.50
N VAL A 107 1.34 -14.78 -2.29
CA VAL A 107 -0.10 -15.01 -2.41
C VAL A 107 -0.38 -16.42 -2.97
N LYS A 108 0.34 -16.86 -4.00
CA LYS A 108 0.21 -18.21 -4.55
C LYS A 108 0.44 -19.28 -3.48
N TYR A 109 1.57 -19.22 -2.76
CA TYR A 109 1.87 -20.16 -1.68
C TYR A 109 0.92 -20.03 -0.49
N GLY A 110 0.30 -18.89 -0.28
CA GLY A 110 -0.79 -18.70 0.66
C GLY A 110 -2.03 -19.53 0.29
N TYR A 111 -2.42 -19.57 -0.98
CA TYR A 111 -3.49 -20.43 -1.48
C TYR A 111 -3.14 -21.94 -1.39
N GLU A 112 -1.89 -22.29 -1.60
CA GLU A 112 -1.39 -23.67 -1.46
C GLU A 112 -1.24 -24.09 0.02
N LYS A 113 -1.60 -23.23 0.99
CA LYS A 113 -1.47 -23.44 2.44
C LYS A 113 -0.03 -23.70 2.90
N ASN A 114 0.97 -23.34 2.11
CA ASN A 114 2.37 -23.45 2.48
C ASN A 114 2.79 -22.20 3.29
N ARG A 115 2.49 -22.22 4.60
CA ARG A 115 2.71 -21.10 5.51
C ARG A 115 4.16 -20.62 5.55
N LYS A 116 5.14 -21.54 5.55
CA LYS A 116 6.56 -21.17 5.66
C LYS A 116 7.01 -20.38 4.43
N MET A 117 6.74 -20.89 3.23
CA MET A 117 7.11 -20.22 1.99
C MET A 117 6.38 -18.87 1.83
N CYS A 118 5.09 -18.83 2.14
CA CYS A 118 4.33 -17.59 2.15
C CYS A 118 4.95 -16.54 3.09
N GLY A 119 5.30 -16.93 4.33
CA GLY A 119 5.92 -16.04 5.31
C GLY A 119 7.30 -15.52 4.87
N TYR A 120 8.16 -16.38 4.31
CA TYR A 120 9.47 -15.94 3.82
C TYR A 120 9.37 -15.00 2.61
N LEU A 121 8.46 -15.24 1.68
CA LEU A 121 8.26 -14.38 0.53
C LEU A 121 7.65 -13.02 0.93
N MET A 122 6.72 -13.01 1.88
CA MET A 122 6.20 -11.76 2.46
C MET A 122 7.32 -10.97 3.18
N LEU A 123 8.20 -11.67 3.91
CA LEU A 123 9.35 -11.04 4.56
C LEU A 123 10.30 -10.44 3.53
N ALA A 124 10.61 -11.17 2.46
CA ALA A 124 11.45 -10.67 1.37
C ALA A 124 10.85 -9.41 0.73
N THR A 125 9.54 -9.41 0.48
CA THR A 125 8.81 -8.22 -0.01
C THR A 125 8.94 -7.03 0.96
N ALA A 126 8.80 -7.27 2.25
CA ALA A 126 8.94 -6.22 3.27
C ALA A 126 10.38 -5.66 3.34
N VAL A 127 11.39 -6.52 3.18
CA VAL A 127 12.81 -6.11 3.14
C VAL A 127 13.09 -5.28 1.88
N PHE A 128 12.58 -5.66 0.71
CA PHE A 128 12.69 -4.86 -0.51
C PHE A 128 12.00 -3.49 -0.36
N GLY A 129 10.81 -3.46 0.25
CA GLY A 129 10.13 -2.20 0.56
C GLY A 129 10.91 -1.31 1.52
N ALA A 130 11.50 -1.88 2.56
CA ALA A 130 12.36 -1.15 3.48
C ALA A 130 13.65 -0.62 2.80
N SER A 131 14.25 -1.41 1.91
CA SER A 131 15.41 -0.97 1.10
C SER A 131 15.06 0.21 0.20
N PHE A 132 13.87 0.18 -0.42
CA PHE A 132 13.37 1.30 -1.22
C PHE A 132 13.23 2.57 -0.38
N VAL A 133 12.60 2.49 0.80
CA VAL A 133 12.46 3.64 1.72
C VAL A 133 13.84 4.17 2.15
N GLY A 134 14.79 3.28 2.42
CA GLY A 134 16.17 3.65 2.77
C GLY A 134 16.88 4.40 1.65
N MET A 135 16.75 3.93 0.40
CA MET A 135 17.34 4.61 -0.76
C MET A 135 16.66 5.97 -1.03
N GLN A 136 15.36 6.07 -0.84
CA GLN A 136 14.63 7.34 -0.95
C GLN A 136 15.10 8.35 0.10
N ALA A 137 15.31 7.92 1.33
CA ALA A 137 15.86 8.76 2.39
C ALA A 137 17.29 9.22 2.07
N PHE A 138 18.12 8.34 1.50
CA PHE A 138 19.46 8.69 1.02
C PHE A 138 19.41 9.74 -0.09
N GLU A 139 18.54 9.58 -1.08
CA GLU A 139 18.36 10.54 -2.18
C GLU A 139 17.94 11.91 -1.67
N TRP A 140 16.99 11.95 -0.74
CA TRP A 140 16.58 13.22 -0.12
C TRP A 140 17.70 13.89 0.64
N THR A 141 18.48 13.13 1.42
CA THR A 141 19.63 13.67 2.14
C THR A 141 20.64 14.28 1.18
N LYS A 142 20.94 13.60 0.07
CA LYS A 142 21.82 14.10 -0.99
C LYS A 142 21.28 15.41 -1.58
N LEU A 143 20.02 15.45 -1.99
CA LEU A 143 19.41 16.64 -2.58
C LEU A 143 19.42 17.84 -1.63
N ILE A 144 19.15 17.62 -0.35
CA ILE A 144 19.19 18.67 0.68
C ILE A 144 20.62 19.18 0.87
N MET A 145 21.64 18.32 0.79
CA MET A 145 23.06 18.70 0.88
C MET A 145 23.51 19.49 -0.36
N GLU A 146 22.96 19.20 -1.53
CA GLU A 146 23.17 19.94 -2.79
C GLU A 146 22.40 21.27 -2.83
N GLY A 147 21.62 21.59 -1.79
CA GLY A 147 20.88 22.86 -1.66
C GLY A 147 19.47 22.84 -2.20
N VAL A 148 18.99 21.70 -2.73
CA VAL A 148 17.59 21.57 -3.15
C VAL A 148 16.71 21.40 -1.91
N ARG A 149 15.93 22.43 -1.63
CA ARG A 149 15.00 22.48 -0.48
C ARG A 149 13.58 22.78 -0.97
N PRO A 150 12.56 22.53 -0.15
CA PRO A 150 11.18 22.83 -0.55
C PRO A 150 10.92 24.27 -0.95
N TRP A 151 11.73 25.21 -0.49
CA TRP A 151 11.62 26.66 -0.74
C TRP A 151 12.75 27.23 -1.57
N GLU A 152 13.77 26.44 -1.92
CA GLU A 152 14.97 26.89 -2.61
C GLU A 152 15.49 25.80 -3.55
N ASN A 153 15.87 26.18 -4.77
CA ASN A 153 16.44 25.26 -5.75
C ASN A 153 17.57 25.95 -6.53
N PRO A 154 18.81 25.53 -6.37
CA PRO A 154 19.94 26.11 -7.10
C PRO A 154 20.00 25.72 -8.60
N PHE A 155 19.29 24.66 -9.01
CA PHE A 155 19.31 24.13 -10.38
C PHE A 155 18.24 24.74 -11.30
N GLY A 156 17.47 25.74 -10.85
CA GLY A 156 16.43 26.38 -11.65
C GLY A 156 15.21 26.81 -10.84
N ALA A 157 14.01 26.50 -11.34
CA ALA A 157 12.76 26.94 -10.74
C ALA A 157 12.62 26.50 -9.26
N PRO A 158 12.40 27.42 -8.30
CA PRO A 158 12.24 27.10 -6.87
C PRO A 158 11.06 26.16 -6.62
N GLN A 159 10.01 26.25 -7.43
CA GLN A 159 8.80 25.44 -7.34
C GLN A 159 9.05 23.94 -7.55
N PHE A 160 10.14 23.58 -8.23
CA PHE A 160 10.52 22.18 -8.42
C PHE A 160 10.76 21.49 -7.07
N GLY A 161 11.56 22.09 -6.18
CA GLY A 161 11.82 21.53 -4.85
C GLY A 161 10.54 21.32 -4.04
N SER A 162 9.67 22.32 -3.99
CA SER A 162 8.40 22.24 -3.25
C SER A 162 7.53 21.06 -3.71
N ILE A 163 7.30 20.95 -5.01
CA ILE A 163 6.44 19.90 -5.57
C ILE A 163 7.11 18.54 -5.47
N PHE A 164 8.39 18.43 -5.74
CA PHE A 164 9.12 17.18 -5.65
C PHE A 164 9.05 16.59 -4.23
N PHE A 165 9.41 17.39 -3.21
CA PHE A 165 9.35 16.92 -1.82
C PHE A 165 7.93 16.63 -1.35
N MET A 166 6.93 17.37 -1.81
CA MET A 166 5.53 17.11 -1.48
C MET A 166 5.06 15.77 -2.03
N ILE A 167 5.27 15.50 -3.32
CA ILE A 167 4.85 14.26 -3.98
C ILE A 167 5.61 13.06 -3.42
N THR A 168 6.93 13.14 -3.39
CA THR A 168 7.77 12.03 -2.93
C THR A 168 7.65 11.82 -1.42
N GLY A 169 7.39 12.86 -0.63
CA GLY A 169 7.13 12.78 0.80
C GLY A 169 5.82 12.09 1.13
N PHE A 170 4.77 12.45 0.44
CA PHE A 170 3.48 11.77 0.57
C PHE A 170 3.59 10.30 0.18
N HIS A 171 4.20 10.01 -0.97
CA HIS A 171 4.45 8.65 -1.43
C HIS A 171 5.33 7.86 -0.45
N GLY A 172 6.44 8.45 0.00
CA GLY A 172 7.36 7.80 0.96
C GLY A 172 6.69 7.46 2.28
N THR A 173 5.82 8.33 2.80
CA THR A 173 5.01 8.07 3.98
C THR A 173 4.06 6.91 3.74
N HIS A 174 3.37 6.90 2.61
CA HIS A 174 2.45 5.85 2.20
C HIS A 174 3.16 4.48 2.12
N VAL A 175 4.31 4.43 1.44
CA VAL A 175 5.12 3.20 1.33
C VAL A 175 5.62 2.73 2.71
N THR A 176 6.05 3.66 3.57
CA THR A 176 6.53 3.34 4.93
C THR A 176 5.43 2.67 5.75
N ILE A 177 4.21 3.21 5.72
CA ILE A 177 3.05 2.61 6.40
C ILE A 177 2.77 1.21 5.82
N GLY A 178 2.84 1.05 4.50
CA GLY A 178 2.69 -0.24 3.83
C GLY A 178 3.73 -1.27 4.27
N VAL A 179 4.99 -0.89 4.38
CA VAL A 179 6.09 -1.75 4.85
C VAL A 179 5.87 -2.18 6.31
N ILE A 180 5.48 -1.26 7.20
CA ILE A 180 5.15 -1.57 8.59
C ILE A 180 4.00 -2.58 8.65
N PHE A 181 2.95 -2.36 7.85
CA PHE A 181 1.82 -3.27 7.76
C PHE A 181 2.25 -4.67 7.28
N LEU A 182 3.11 -4.77 6.27
CA LEU A 182 3.66 -6.03 5.78
C LEU A 182 4.45 -6.78 6.85
N PHE A 183 5.28 -6.09 7.65
CA PHE A 183 5.99 -6.71 8.78
C PHE A 183 5.03 -7.28 9.82
N ILE A 184 3.97 -6.54 10.17
CA ILE A 184 2.94 -7.01 11.12
C ILE A 184 2.23 -8.24 10.56
N MET A 185 1.86 -8.23 9.28
CA MET A 185 1.19 -9.36 8.64
C MET A 185 2.09 -10.58 8.53
N THR A 186 3.35 -10.40 8.15
CA THR A 186 4.36 -11.47 8.12
C THR A 186 4.50 -12.15 9.48
N ARG A 187 4.59 -11.36 10.55
CA ARG A 187 4.65 -11.89 11.92
C ARG A 187 3.41 -12.73 12.28
N LYS A 188 2.22 -12.28 11.88
CA LYS A 188 0.95 -13.03 12.09
C LYS A 188 0.92 -14.33 11.29
N VAL A 189 1.43 -14.31 10.05
CA VAL A 189 1.56 -15.52 9.23
C VAL A 189 2.49 -16.53 9.90
N PHE A 190 3.64 -16.12 10.42
CA PHE A 190 4.55 -17.01 11.15
C PHE A 190 3.95 -17.56 12.45
N ARG A 191 3.12 -16.78 13.15
CA ARG A 191 2.42 -17.23 14.36
C ARG A 191 1.28 -18.22 14.07
N GLY A 192 0.78 -18.30 12.83
CA GLY A 192 -0.33 -19.17 12.46
C GLY A 192 -1.71 -18.63 12.83
N ASP A 193 -1.83 -17.32 13.06
CA ASP A 193 -3.09 -16.69 13.40
C ASP A 193 -4.17 -16.86 12.30
N PHE A 194 -3.74 -17.23 11.10
CA PHE A 194 -4.61 -17.46 9.94
C PHE A 194 -4.99 -18.95 9.74
N ASP A 195 -4.36 -19.86 10.47
CA ASP A 195 -4.64 -21.31 10.37
C ASP A 195 -5.86 -21.73 11.18
N THR A 196 -6.22 -20.95 12.21
CA THR A 196 -7.35 -21.23 13.10
C THR A 196 -8.60 -20.50 12.65
N GLY A 197 -9.26 -20.89 11.59
CA GLY A 197 -10.59 -20.55 11.07
C GLY A 197 -11.46 -19.43 11.68
N LYS A 198 -11.01 -18.75 12.72
CA LYS A 198 -11.74 -17.72 13.47
C LYS A 198 -11.55 -16.28 12.98
N ARG A 199 -10.61 -16.02 12.07
CA ARG A 199 -10.37 -14.68 11.53
C ARG A 199 -10.27 -14.75 10.01
N GLY A 200 -11.39 -14.52 9.36
CA GLY A 200 -11.66 -14.70 7.94
C GLY A 200 -10.85 -13.86 6.97
N PHE A 201 -9.52 -13.96 6.94
CA PHE A 201 -8.71 -13.41 5.85
C PHE A 201 -8.41 -14.46 4.76
N PHE A 202 -8.35 -15.75 5.12
CA PHE A 202 -8.11 -16.86 4.19
C PHE A 202 -9.12 -18.00 4.28
N THR A 203 -10.08 -17.95 5.20
CA THR A 203 -11.03 -19.02 5.47
C THR A 203 -12.46 -18.57 5.28
N SER A 204 -12.84 -18.22 4.11
CA SER A 204 -14.27 -18.08 3.86
C SER A 204 -14.63 -18.65 2.53
N GLN A 205 -14.66 -19.93 2.38
CA GLN A 205 -15.52 -20.48 1.31
C GLN A 205 -15.68 -22.00 1.27
N LYS A 206 -15.27 -22.73 2.31
CA LYS A 206 -15.49 -24.19 2.24
C LYS A 206 -16.56 -24.77 3.20
N SER A 207 -17.15 -23.95 4.07
CA SER A 207 -18.09 -24.49 5.06
C SER A 207 -19.58 -24.28 4.78
N ASN A 208 -19.95 -23.59 3.70
CA ASN A 208 -21.36 -23.28 3.44
C ASN A 208 -21.95 -23.95 2.20
N TYR A 209 -21.27 -24.95 1.63
CA TYR A 209 -21.82 -25.74 0.51
C TYR A 209 -22.09 -27.22 0.87
N GLU A 210 -21.94 -27.61 2.13
CA GLU A 210 -22.35 -28.94 2.60
C GLU A 210 -23.34 -28.77 3.76
N ALA A 211 -24.52 -28.28 3.44
CA ALA A 211 -25.73 -28.49 4.24
C ALA A 211 -26.98 -28.31 3.36
#